data_800acdef4139eab02f1f2145c626b71a
#
_entry.id   800acdef4139eab02f1f2145c626b71a
#
_cell.length_a   1.000
_cell.length_b   1.000
_cell.length_c   1.000
_cell.angle_alpha   90.00
_cell.angle_beta   90.00
_cell.angle_gamma   90.00
#
_symmetry.space_group_name_H-M   'P 1'
#
loop_
_entity.id
_entity.type
_entity.pdbx_description
1 polymer ?
#
loop_
_entity_poly.entity_id
_entity_poly.type
_entity_poly.pdbx_seq_one_letter_code
_entity_poly.pdbx_strand_id
1 'polypeptide(L)'
;MRTSILQDIKMGAIVDVETTGMSPRRGDEVVEIGIILFRFNAVHHDEVEVVETYQALREPTDPIPYSVTRIHGITNDMVIGKTLDYTKMESIFGRAEFVVAHNASFDRSFLEELVPMSIDRPWKCSCFGIPWKKHGLANRRLGTLRDFFNIAHN
;
A
#
# COMPACT_ATOMS: atom_id res chain seq x y z
N MET A 1 20.29 17.00 -26.49
CA MET A 1 19.43 15.80 -26.54
C MET A 1 19.38 14.96 -25.26
N ARG A 2 19.95 15.38 -24.13
CA ARG A 2 19.90 14.63 -22.83
C ARG A 2 18.84 15.12 -21.84
N THR A 3 18.10 16.17 -22.15
CA THR A 3 17.17 16.82 -21.20
C THR A 3 15.73 16.25 -21.25
N SER A 4 15.35 15.47 -22.28
CA SER A 4 14.00 14.93 -22.41
C SER A 4 13.75 13.62 -21.65
N ILE A 5 14.79 12.83 -21.41
CA ILE A 5 14.65 11.48 -20.81
C ILE A 5 14.26 11.55 -19.32
N LEU A 6 14.66 12.59 -18.61
CA LEU A 6 14.35 12.77 -17.18
C LEU A 6 12.91 13.28 -16.93
N GLN A 7 12.25 13.86 -17.93
CA GLN A 7 10.88 14.36 -17.80
C GLN A 7 9.82 13.24 -17.84
N ASP A 8 10.18 12.05 -18.30
CA ASP A 8 9.28 10.93 -18.47
C ASP A 8 9.29 9.95 -17.28
N ILE A 9 10.18 10.15 -16.31
CA ILE A 9 10.25 9.33 -15.10
C ILE A 9 9.20 9.79 -14.10
N LYS A 10 8.33 8.87 -13.70
CA LYS A 10 7.29 9.05 -12.69
C LYS A 10 7.59 8.21 -11.47
N MET A 11 7.18 8.72 -10.29
CA MET A 11 7.29 8.00 -9.03
C MET A 11 5.90 7.74 -8.44
N GLY A 12 5.68 6.51 -8.02
CA GLY A 12 4.47 6.11 -7.32
C GLY A 12 4.81 5.39 -6.02
N ALA A 13 3.87 5.37 -5.08
CA ALA A 13 3.94 4.55 -3.88
C ALA A 13 2.85 3.50 -3.93
N ILE A 14 3.20 2.22 -3.72
CA ILE A 14 2.24 1.16 -3.43
C ILE A 14 2.16 1.05 -1.92
N VAL A 15 0.95 0.95 -1.38
CA VAL A 15 0.72 0.81 0.05
C VAL A 15 -0.28 -0.31 0.33
N ASP A 16 -0.08 -0.96 1.46
CA ASP A 16 -0.97 -1.97 2.02
C ASP A 16 -0.93 -1.87 3.54
N VAL A 17 -2.09 -2.01 4.22
CA VAL A 17 -2.19 -1.95 5.68
C VAL A 17 -2.94 -3.14 6.23
N GLU A 18 -2.47 -3.64 7.39
CA GLU A 18 -3.23 -4.54 8.25
C GLU A 18 -3.72 -3.76 9.48
N THR A 19 -4.92 -4.08 9.94
CA THR A 19 -5.65 -3.25 10.91
C THR A 19 -6.33 -4.09 11.98
N THR A 20 -6.77 -3.46 13.07
CA THR A 20 -7.56 -4.13 14.12
C THR A 20 -9.02 -4.38 13.72
N GLY A 21 -9.47 -3.79 12.60
CA GLY A 21 -10.83 -3.92 12.10
C GLY A 21 -11.05 -3.18 10.79
N MET A 22 -12.29 -2.86 10.47
CA MET A 22 -12.70 -2.40 9.13
C MET A 22 -12.80 -0.89 8.96
N SER A 23 -12.72 -0.09 10.04
CA SER A 23 -13.03 1.33 9.95
C SER A 23 -12.35 2.17 11.04
N PRO A 24 -11.48 3.13 10.68
CA PRO A 24 -10.88 4.05 11.65
C PRO A 24 -11.93 4.86 12.40
N ARG A 25 -13.07 5.16 11.78
CA ARG A 25 -14.20 5.86 12.44
C ARG A 25 -14.82 5.09 13.62
N ARG A 26 -14.55 3.78 13.72
CA ARG A 26 -14.98 2.93 14.84
C ARG A 26 -13.87 2.72 15.86
N GLY A 27 -12.74 3.39 15.70
CA GLY A 27 -11.55 3.24 16.55
C GLY A 27 -10.63 2.12 16.11
N ASP A 28 -10.84 1.51 14.93
CA ASP A 28 -9.89 0.53 14.42
C ASP A 28 -8.59 1.22 13.99
N GLU A 29 -7.47 0.56 14.25
CA GLU A 29 -6.13 1.11 14.05
C GLU A 29 -5.27 0.25 13.14
N VAL A 30 -4.30 0.87 12.47
CA VAL A 30 -3.26 0.15 11.70
C VAL A 30 -2.34 -0.58 12.67
N VAL A 31 -2.05 -1.85 12.37
CA VAL A 31 -1.09 -2.70 13.10
C VAL A 31 0.13 -3.07 12.26
N GLU A 32 0.02 -3.02 10.95
CA GLU A 32 1.14 -3.15 10.02
C GLU A 32 0.94 -2.22 8.83
N ILE A 33 2.03 -1.69 8.32
CA ILE A 33 2.05 -0.96 7.06
C ILE A 33 3.21 -1.44 6.20
N GLY A 34 2.93 -1.67 4.91
CA GLY A 34 3.92 -1.88 3.87
C GLY A 34 3.84 -0.77 2.82
N ILE A 35 4.99 -0.19 2.46
CA ILE A 35 5.08 0.83 1.42
C ILE A 35 6.23 0.49 0.48
N ILE A 36 5.98 0.56 -0.82
CA ILE A 36 7.00 0.44 -1.87
C ILE A 36 6.98 1.71 -2.70
N LEU A 37 8.06 2.47 -2.65
CA LEU A 37 8.29 3.57 -3.57
C LEU A 37 8.95 3.01 -4.83
N PHE A 38 8.35 3.27 -5.98
CA PHE A 38 8.86 2.83 -7.27
C PHE A 38 8.92 3.97 -8.28
N ARG A 39 9.77 3.82 -9.28
CA ARG A 39 9.80 4.70 -10.44
C ARG A 39 9.60 3.90 -11.72
N PHE A 40 9.11 4.56 -12.76
CA PHE A 40 8.91 3.98 -14.07
C PHE A 40 8.96 5.06 -15.16
N ASN A 41 9.24 4.64 -16.38
CA ASN A 41 9.14 5.51 -17.54
C ASN A 41 7.68 5.59 -17.99
N ALA A 42 7.08 6.78 -17.95
CA ALA A 42 5.67 7.00 -18.29
C ALA A 42 5.36 6.86 -19.80
N VAL A 43 6.39 6.89 -20.65
CA VAL A 43 6.23 6.76 -22.12
C VAL A 43 6.33 5.29 -22.54
N HIS A 44 7.28 4.55 -22.00
CA HIS A 44 7.56 3.17 -22.41
C HIS A 44 6.89 2.12 -21.52
N HIS A 45 6.53 2.47 -20.27
CA HIS A 45 5.82 1.62 -19.29
C HIS A 45 6.54 0.31 -18.89
N ASP A 46 7.80 0.14 -19.24
CA ASP A 46 8.53 -1.14 -19.17
C ASP A 46 9.67 -1.18 -18.14
N GLU A 47 10.10 -0.05 -17.63
CA GLU A 47 11.18 0.04 -16.66
C GLU A 47 10.66 0.41 -15.27
N VAL A 48 10.06 -0.56 -14.57
CA VAL A 48 9.66 -0.36 -13.18
C VAL A 48 10.81 -0.74 -12.26
N GLU A 49 11.25 0.20 -11.43
CA GLU A 49 12.32 0.02 -10.46
C GLU A 49 11.83 0.35 -9.05
N VAL A 50 12.09 -0.56 -8.10
CA VAL A 50 11.86 -0.29 -6.68
C VAL A 50 12.96 0.64 -6.18
N VAL A 51 12.56 1.82 -5.70
CA VAL A 51 13.47 2.85 -5.18
C VAL A 51 13.71 2.65 -3.69
N GLU A 52 12.64 2.33 -2.96
CA GLU A 52 12.68 2.19 -1.52
C GLU A 52 11.51 1.33 -1.01
N THR A 53 11.73 0.59 0.06
CA THR A 53 10.70 -0.15 0.77
C THR A 53 10.65 0.25 2.22
N TYR A 54 9.46 0.24 2.80
CA TYR A 54 9.23 0.42 4.23
C TYR A 54 8.18 -0.56 4.69
N GLN A 55 8.47 -1.27 5.77
CA GLN A 55 7.51 -2.16 6.43
C GLN A 55 7.70 -2.02 7.94
N ALA A 56 6.61 -1.87 8.67
CA ALA A 56 6.65 -1.75 10.12
C ALA A 56 5.36 -2.23 10.76
N LEU A 57 5.51 -2.80 11.95
CA LEU A 57 4.43 -3.10 12.88
C LEU A 57 4.19 -1.90 13.82
N ARG A 58 2.95 -1.78 14.30
CA ARG A 58 2.55 -0.79 15.30
C ARG A 58 1.71 -1.46 16.38
N GLU A 59 2.01 -1.15 17.65
CA GLU A 59 1.15 -1.51 18.77
C GLU A 59 -0.12 -0.64 18.74
N PRO A 60 -1.32 -1.22 18.61
CA PRO A 60 -2.58 -0.47 18.68
C PRO A 60 -2.94 -0.14 20.13
N THR A 61 -3.85 0.81 20.33
CA THR A 61 -4.36 1.21 21.66
C THR A 61 -5.11 0.06 22.34
N ASP A 62 -5.99 -0.59 21.59
CA ASP A 62 -6.74 -1.77 22.05
C ASP A 62 -6.13 -3.05 21.46
N PRO A 63 -6.23 -4.18 22.18
CA PRO A 63 -5.73 -5.46 21.67
C PRO A 63 -6.36 -5.86 20.34
N ILE A 64 -5.55 -6.44 19.46
CA ILE A 64 -6.01 -7.00 18.18
C ILE A 64 -7.03 -8.11 18.46
N PRO A 65 -8.25 -8.03 17.93
CA PRO A 65 -9.24 -9.09 18.10
C PRO A 65 -8.76 -10.42 17.50
N TYR A 66 -9.01 -11.52 18.18
CA TYR A 66 -8.58 -12.84 17.71
C TYR A 66 -9.12 -13.18 16.30
N SER A 67 -10.35 -12.77 16.01
CA SER A 67 -10.94 -12.95 14.67
C SER A 67 -10.16 -12.24 13.57
N VAL A 68 -9.54 -11.12 13.88
CA VAL A 68 -8.73 -10.32 12.96
C VAL A 68 -7.32 -10.90 12.83
N THR A 69 -6.70 -11.31 13.96
CA THR A 69 -5.44 -12.07 13.93
C THR A 69 -5.52 -13.30 13.02
N ARG A 70 -6.66 -13.98 12.99
CA ARG A 70 -6.87 -15.13 12.06
C ARG A 70 -6.86 -14.75 10.58
N ILE A 71 -7.04 -13.49 10.23
CA ILE A 71 -7.03 -12.99 8.85
C ILE A 71 -5.61 -12.70 8.39
N HIS A 72 -4.88 -11.86 9.16
CA HIS A 72 -3.54 -11.37 8.76
C HIS A 72 -2.37 -12.04 9.50
N GLY A 73 -2.64 -12.84 10.55
CA GLY A 73 -1.61 -13.57 11.30
C GLY A 73 -0.87 -12.77 12.35
N ILE A 74 -1.08 -11.46 12.46
CA ILE A 74 -0.40 -10.61 13.45
C ILE A 74 -1.04 -10.80 14.83
N THR A 75 -0.22 -11.14 15.81
CA THR A 75 -0.66 -11.34 17.21
C THR A 75 -0.33 -10.11 18.04
N ASN A 76 -0.98 -9.99 19.21
CA ASN A 76 -0.70 -8.91 20.15
C ASN A 76 0.78 -8.90 20.58
N ASP A 77 1.39 -10.08 20.81
CA ASP A 77 2.79 -10.18 21.20
C ASP A 77 3.76 -9.64 20.15
N MET A 78 3.41 -9.75 18.86
CA MET A 78 4.25 -9.26 17.76
C MET A 78 4.34 -7.74 17.71
N VAL A 79 3.34 -7.04 18.19
CA VAL A 79 3.21 -5.58 18.09
C VAL A 79 3.64 -4.82 19.34
N ILE A 80 3.87 -5.51 20.47
CA ILE A 80 4.28 -4.88 21.74
C ILE A 80 5.50 -3.98 21.52
N GLY A 81 5.39 -2.71 21.92
CA GLY A 81 6.46 -1.70 21.83
C GLY A 81 6.79 -1.27 20.40
N LYS A 82 6.04 -1.72 19.39
CA LYS A 82 6.27 -1.34 17.98
C LYS A 82 5.65 0.01 17.67
N THR A 83 6.39 0.83 16.93
CA THR A 83 5.96 2.16 16.49
C THR A 83 6.31 2.37 15.02
N LEU A 84 5.55 3.23 14.35
CA LEU A 84 5.83 3.62 12.96
C LEU A 84 6.85 4.77 12.93
N ASP A 85 7.69 4.77 11.92
CA ASP A 85 8.54 5.91 11.57
C ASP A 85 7.78 6.87 10.64
N TYR A 86 7.10 7.83 11.26
CA TYR A 86 6.30 8.83 10.54
C TYR A 86 7.15 9.69 9.59
N THR A 87 8.36 10.07 10.01
CA THR A 87 9.29 10.85 9.17
C THR A 87 9.66 10.07 7.90
N LYS A 88 9.88 8.77 8.04
CA LYS A 88 10.18 7.89 6.91
C LYS A 88 9.00 7.79 5.94
N MET A 89 7.79 7.60 6.48
CA MET A 89 6.57 7.54 5.67
C MET A 89 6.33 8.85 4.92
N GLU A 90 6.42 9.99 5.62
CA GLU A 90 6.30 11.32 5.02
C GLU A 90 7.32 11.55 3.91
N SER A 91 8.57 11.12 4.11
CA SER A 91 9.61 11.19 3.08
C SER A 91 9.26 10.38 1.83
N ILE A 92 8.67 9.20 1.99
CA ILE A 92 8.25 8.34 0.87
C ILE A 92 7.07 8.99 0.12
N PHE A 93 6.00 9.37 0.83
CA PHE A 93 4.84 9.99 0.22
C PHE A 93 5.16 11.36 -0.40
N GLY A 94 6.11 12.10 0.19
CA GLY A 94 6.59 13.39 -0.36
C GLY A 94 7.22 13.27 -1.74
N ARG A 95 7.85 12.13 -2.05
CA ARG A 95 8.47 11.83 -3.35
C ARG A 95 7.49 11.20 -4.35
N ALA A 96 6.42 10.58 -3.88
CA ALA A 96 5.44 9.95 -4.74
C ALA A 96 4.51 10.98 -5.41
N GLU A 97 4.26 10.84 -6.70
CA GLU A 97 3.29 11.64 -7.45
C GLU A 97 1.86 11.09 -7.32
N PHE A 98 1.73 9.81 -7.01
CA PHE A 98 0.45 9.13 -6.78
C PHE A 98 0.64 7.93 -5.85
N VAL A 99 -0.46 7.47 -5.27
CA VAL A 99 -0.49 6.29 -4.40
C VAL A 99 -1.37 5.21 -5.03
N VAL A 100 -0.94 3.96 -4.92
CA VAL A 100 -1.69 2.78 -5.39
C VAL A 100 -1.94 1.85 -4.21
N ALA A 101 -3.17 1.36 -4.08
CA ALA A 101 -3.49 0.27 -3.17
C ALA A 101 -4.50 -0.69 -3.81
N HIS A 102 -4.58 -1.91 -3.28
CA HIS A 102 -5.57 -2.89 -3.72
C HIS A 102 -6.81 -2.79 -2.83
N ASN A 103 -7.91 -2.25 -3.35
CA ASN A 103 -9.06 -1.75 -2.60
C ASN A 103 -8.75 -0.43 -1.85
N ALA A 104 -8.18 0.51 -2.58
CA ALA A 104 -7.57 1.74 -2.08
C ALA A 104 -8.43 2.59 -1.13
N SER A 105 -9.76 2.48 -1.17
CA SER A 105 -10.63 3.18 -0.22
C SER A 105 -10.42 2.72 1.22
N PHE A 106 -10.04 1.46 1.42
CA PHE A 106 -9.75 0.91 2.73
C PHE A 106 -8.43 1.50 3.27
N ASP A 107 -7.32 1.29 2.58
CA ASP A 107 -6.01 1.77 3.01
C ASP A 107 -5.98 3.28 3.18
N ARG A 108 -6.56 3.99 2.23
CA ARG A 108 -6.66 5.45 2.27
C ARG A 108 -7.35 5.95 3.53
N SER A 109 -8.45 5.33 3.96
CA SER A 109 -9.20 5.76 5.13
C SER A 109 -8.38 5.72 6.43
N PHE A 110 -7.46 4.76 6.55
CA PHE A 110 -6.56 4.65 7.70
C PHE A 110 -5.35 5.58 7.57
N LEU A 111 -4.84 5.77 6.36
CA LEU A 111 -3.67 6.63 6.13
C LEU A 111 -3.96 8.12 6.21
N GLU A 112 -5.19 8.54 5.96
CA GLU A 112 -5.61 9.93 6.13
C GLU A 112 -5.38 10.44 7.55
N GLU A 113 -5.50 9.58 8.56
CA GLU A 113 -5.24 9.92 9.96
C GLU A 113 -3.75 9.80 10.33
N LEU A 114 -3.06 8.79 9.78
CA LEU A 114 -1.66 8.50 10.11
C LEU A 114 -0.65 9.41 9.40
N VAL A 115 -0.88 9.67 8.13
CA VAL A 115 0.02 10.46 7.26
C VAL A 115 -0.81 11.41 6.42
N PRO A 116 -1.27 12.54 6.98
CA PRO A 116 -2.18 13.47 6.31
C PRO A 116 -1.73 13.92 4.93
N MET A 117 -0.41 14.05 4.68
CA MET A 117 0.10 14.42 3.37
C MET A 117 -0.18 13.37 2.27
N SER A 118 -0.55 12.15 2.64
CA SER A 118 -0.96 11.11 1.67
C SER A 118 -2.26 11.48 0.96
N ILE A 119 -3.10 12.31 1.58
CA ILE A 119 -4.40 12.78 1.03
C ILE A 119 -4.18 13.65 -0.21
N ASP A 120 -3.12 14.45 -0.20
CA ASP A 120 -2.82 15.40 -1.27
C ASP A 120 -2.34 14.70 -2.55
N ARG A 121 -2.11 13.40 -2.50
CA ARG A 121 -1.70 12.60 -3.64
C ARG A 121 -2.90 11.97 -4.34
N PRO A 122 -2.92 11.89 -5.68
CA PRO A 122 -3.91 11.11 -6.39
C PRO A 122 -3.83 9.63 -6.00
N TRP A 123 -4.94 9.04 -5.57
CA TRP A 123 -5.04 7.62 -5.25
C TRP A 123 -5.55 6.82 -6.44
N LYS A 124 -4.92 5.69 -6.70
CA LYS A 124 -5.28 4.70 -7.71
C LYS A 124 -5.64 3.38 -7.04
N CYS A 125 -6.68 2.75 -7.52
CA CYS A 125 -7.13 1.46 -6.98
C CYS A 125 -6.85 0.35 -7.99
N SER A 126 -5.95 -0.57 -7.69
CA SER A 126 -5.67 -1.70 -8.57
C SER A 126 -6.80 -2.73 -8.58
N CYS A 127 -7.63 -2.78 -7.52
CA CYS A 127 -8.78 -3.68 -7.44
C CYS A 127 -9.94 -3.24 -8.35
N PHE A 128 -10.31 -1.95 -8.32
CA PHE A 128 -11.49 -1.43 -9.01
C PHE A 128 -11.15 -0.56 -10.23
N GLY A 129 -9.95 -0.01 -10.29
CA GLY A 129 -9.50 0.86 -11.39
C GLY A 129 -9.11 0.10 -12.65
N ILE A 130 -8.91 -1.21 -12.57
CA ILE A 130 -8.53 -2.06 -13.70
C ILE A 130 -9.69 -3.01 -14.03
N PRO A 131 -10.11 -3.08 -15.30
CA PRO A 131 -11.20 -3.96 -15.72
C PRO A 131 -10.73 -5.42 -15.87
N TRP A 132 -10.33 -6.06 -14.79
CA TRP A 132 -9.72 -7.40 -14.73
C TRP A 132 -10.47 -8.47 -15.53
N LYS A 133 -11.81 -8.43 -15.55
CA LYS A 133 -12.61 -9.36 -16.34
C LYS A 133 -12.33 -9.24 -17.84
N LYS A 134 -12.04 -8.01 -18.34
CA LYS A 134 -11.67 -7.81 -19.76
C LYS A 134 -10.28 -8.37 -20.07
N HIS A 135 -9.46 -8.56 -19.05
CA HIS A 135 -8.14 -9.20 -19.15
C HIS A 135 -8.19 -10.72 -18.90
N GLY A 136 -9.39 -11.32 -18.82
CA GLY A 136 -9.55 -12.77 -18.69
C GLY A 136 -9.54 -13.30 -17.27
N LEU A 137 -9.54 -12.45 -16.24
CA LEU A 137 -9.57 -12.89 -14.85
C LEU A 137 -11.00 -13.11 -14.34
N ALA A 138 -11.21 -14.20 -13.59
CA ALA A 138 -12.51 -14.54 -13.00
C ALA A 138 -12.95 -13.55 -11.91
N ASN A 139 -12.00 -13.01 -11.16
CA ASN A 139 -12.22 -12.04 -10.09
C ASN A 139 -10.98 -11.14 -9.93
N ARG A 140 -11.03 -10.23 -8.97
CA ARG A 140 -10.00 -9.21 -8.71
C ARG A 140 -9.19 -9.45 -7.44
N ARG A 141 -9.23 -10.66 -6.84
CA ARG A 141 -8.49 -10.97 -5.61
C ARG A 141 -7.00 -11.04 -5.91
N LEU A 142 -6.16 -10.55 -4.99
CA LEU A 142 -4.70 -10.57 -5.15
C LEU A 142 -4.15 -11.97 -5.42
N GLY A 143 -4.67 -13.00 -4.74
CA GLY A 143 -4.30 -14.39 -5.02
C GLY A 143 -4.58 -14.81 -6.47
N THR A 144 -5.73 -14.42 -7.04
CA THR A 144 -6.07 -14.70 -8.43
C THR A 144 -5.14 -13.92 -9.39
N LEU A 145 -4.82 -12.66 -9.08
CA LEU A 145 -3.89 -11.85 -9.87
C LEU A 145 -2.48 -12.46 -9.83
N ARG A 146 -2.00 -12.83 -8.65
CA ARG A 146 -0.70 -13.50 -8.46
C ARG A 146 -0.59 -14.74 -9.33
N ASP A 147 -1.59 -15.61 -9.27
CA ASP A 147 -1.58 -16.89 -10.01
C ASP A 147 -1.65 -16.63 -11.53
N PHE A 148 -2.45 -15.66 -11.96
CA PHE A 148 -2.55 -15.27 -13.37
C PHE A 148 -1.23 -14.71 -13.93
N PHE A 149 -0.52 -13.91 -13.15
CA PHE A 149 0.77 -13.33 -13.56
C PHE A 149 1.97 -14.20 -13.20
N ASN A 150 1.76 -15.41 -12.66
CA ASN A 150 2.82 -16.32 -12.22
C ASN A 150 3.82 -15.69 -11.24
N ILE A 151 3.33 -14.85 -10.32
CA ILE A 151 4.15 -14.21 -9.29
C ILE A 151 4.42 -15.23 -8.19
N ALA A 152 5.71 -15.49 -7.90
CA ALA A 152 6.11 -16.41 -6.85
C ALA A 152 5.57 -15.99 -5.48
N HIS A 153 5.21 -16.98 -4.66
CA HIS A 153 4.90 -16.77 -3.25
C HIS A 153 6.23 -16.79 -2.48
N ASN A 154 6.59 -15.67 -1.88
CA ASN A 154 7.71 -15.63 -0.91
C ASN A 154 7.21 -15.95 0.49
#